data_59c7aae6737a9dd6c336d82f4623e87b
#
_entry.id   59c7aae6737a9dd6c336d82f4623e87b
#
_cell.length_a   1.000
_cell.length_b   1.000
_cell.length_c   1.000
_cell.angle_alpha   90.00
_cell.angle_beta   90.00
_cell.angle_gamma   90.00
#
_symmetry.space_group_name_H-M   'P 1'
#
loop_
_entity.id
_entity.type
_entity.pdbx_description
1 polymer ?
#
loop_
_entity_poly.entity_id
_entity_poly.type
_entity_poly.pdbx_seq_one_letter_code
_entity_poly.pdbx_strand_id
1 'polypeptide(L)'
;MGTARGGRQPAMMDVARLAGVSHQTVSRVVNDTGHVAEETRSRVLAAIEQLGYRRNSVARALVTRRSSIIGVITTTSAHYGSASLLVSLEAAAREAGFFTGVTALSDYSAASLAGAIDRFLGLAAEAVVVAAPVAGLAEAMGAMGAPVPVVAVSAVQCASPRLRSVRADQVGGARSAVRYLV
;
A
#
# COMPACT_ATOMS: atom_id res chain seq x y z
N MET A 1 38.66 5.31 8.50
CA MET A 1 37.34 5.97 8.65
C MET A 1 37.09 6.74 7.35
N GLY A 2 36.40 6.11 6.41
CA GLY A 2 36.07 6.70 5.11
C GLY A 2 34.68 7.35 5.18
N THR A 3 34.63 8.66 5.06
CA THR A 3 33.39 9.44 4.92
C THR A 3 32.69 9.03 3.63
N ALA A 4 31.56 8.34 3.74
CA ALA A 4 30.66 8.08 2.62
C ALA A 4 30.18 9.44 2.09
N ARG A 5 30.72 9.88 0.95
CA ARG A 5 30.19 10.98 0.16
C ARG A 5 28.76 10.60 -0.21
N GLY A 6 27.79 11.38 0.26
CA GLY A 6 26.40 11.32 -0.14
C GLY A 6 26.28 11.57 -1.65
N GLY A 7 26.50 10.54 -2.44
CA GLY A 7 26.32 10.59 -3.89
C GLY A 7 24.82 10.75 -4.17
N ARG A 8 24.45 11.72 -4.98
CA ARG A 8 23.11 11.88 -5.54
C ARG A 8 22.68 10.53 -6.12
N GLN A 9 21.50 10.07 -5.74
CA GLN A 9 20.93 8.85 -6.33
C GLN A 9 20.81 9.02 -7.87
N PRO A 10 21.21 8.01 -8.65
CA PRO A 10 21.10 8.06 -10.10
C PRO A 10 19.68 8.38 -10.53
N ALA A 11 19.54 9.29 -11.48
CA ALA A 11 18.27 9.67 -12.07
C ALA A 11 18.05 8.94 -13.41
N MET A 12 16.81 8.90 -13.88
CA MET A 12 16.46 8.32 -15.19
C MET A 12 17.25 8.95 -16.35
N MET A 13 17.62 10.23 -16.20
CA MET A 13 18.47 10.94 -17.17
C MET A 13 19.90 10.38 -17.22
N ASP A 14 20.44 9.88 -16.10
CA ASP A 14 21.77 9.29 -16.06
C ASP A 14 21.74 7.92 -16.77
N VAL A 15 20.66 7.15 -16.60
CA VAL A 15 20.42 5.90 -17.36
C VAL A 15 20.34 6.19 -18.86
N ALA A 16 19.56 7.20 -19.27
CA ALA A 16 19.41 7.60 -20.66
C ALA A 16 20.76 7.94 -21.31
N ARG A 17 21.58 8.71 -20.60
CA ARG A 17 22.94 9.08 -21.04
C ARG A 17 23.83 7.86 -21.20
N LEU A 18 23.85 6.96 -20.22
CA LEU A 18 24.70 5.77 -20.25
C LEU A 18 24.26 4.78 -21.35
N ALA A 19 22.94 4.58 -21.51
CA ALA A 19 22.39 3.68 -22.54
C ALA A 19 22.39 4.27 -23.96
N GLY A 20 22.70 5.57 -24.12
CA GLY A 20 22.69 6.24 -25.43
C GLY A 20 21.31 6.35 -26.05
N VAL A 21 20.28 6.59 -25.23
CA VAL A 21 18.87 6.67 -25.66
C VAL A 21 18.16 7.88 -25.07
N SER A 22 16.96 8.20 -25.57
CA SER A 22 16.15 9.26 -24.99
C SER A 22 15.59 8.87 -23.60
N HIS A 23 15.30 9.88 -22.76
CA HIS A 23 14.60 9.69 -21.50
C HIS A 23 13.26 8.97 -21.68
N GLN A 24 12.55 9.25 -22.79
CA GLN A 24 11.30 8.60 -23.14
C GLN A 24 11.48 7.09 -23.38
N THR A 25 12.57 6.70 -24.04
CA THR A 25 12.92 5.29 -24.29
C THR A 25 13.20 4.57 -22.97
N VAL A 26 13.98 5.17 -22.07
CA VAL A 26 14.20 4.63 -20.72
C VAL A 26 12.87 4.49 -19.96
N SER A 27 12.01 5.52 -20.02
CA SER A 27 10.70 5.48 -19.39
C SER A 27 9.82 4.33 -19.91
N ARG A 28 9.84 4.07 -21.23
CA ARG A 28 9.11 2.93 -21.81
C ARG A 28 9.64 1.59 -21.34
N VAL A 29 10.95 1.42 -21.28
CA VAL A 29 11.56 0.17 -20.76
C VAL A 29 11.24 -0.04 -19.28
N VAL A 30 11.39 1.00 -18.46
CA VAL A 30 11.16 0.93 -17.01
C VAL A 30 9.69 0.71 -16.66
N ASN A 31 8.76 1.22 -17.48
CA ASN A 31 7.31 1.11 -17.27
C ASN A 31 6.67 -0.04 -18.07
N ASP A 32 7.46 -0.74 -18.87
CA ASP A 32 6.99 -1.77 -19.81
C ASP A 32 5.84 -1.28 -20.71
N THR A 33 5.98 -0.05 -21.21
CA THR A 33 4.96 0.61 -22.03
C THR A 33 5.48 0.84 -23.45
N GLY A 34 4.72 0.37 -24.43
CA GLY A 34 5.04 0.54 -25.84
C GLY A 34 6.17 -0.37 -26.33
N HIS A 35 6.34 -0.41 -27.65
CA HIS A 35 7.34 -1.25 -28.29
C HIS A 35 8.75 -0.60 -28.21
N VAL A 36 9.72 -1.35 -27.68
CA VAL A 36 11.15 -1.00 -27.70
C VAL A 36 11.90 -2.20 -28.24
N ALA A 37 12.78 -1.96 -29.23
CA ALA A 37 13.63 -3.01 -29.79
C ALA A 37 14.45 -3.71 -28.71
N GLU A 38 14.59 -5.02 -28.79
CA GLU A 38 15.20 -5.86 -27.76
C GLU A 38 16.66 -5.45 -27.44
N GLU A 39 17.43 -5.11 -28.46
CA GLU A 39 18.78 -4.59 -28.28
C GLU A 39 18.80 -3.31 -27.43
N THR A 40 17.86 -2.39 -27.70
CA THR A 40 17.72 -1.14 -26.94
C THR A 40 17.27 -1.41 -25.51
N ARG A 41 16.33 -2.34 -25.31
CA ARG A 41 15.88 -2.79 -23.99
C ARG A 41 17.06 -3.33 -23.19
N SER A 42 17.86 -4.21 -23.76
CA SER A 42 19.02 -4.81 -23.11
C SER A 42 20.07 -3.76 -22.70
N ARG A 43 20.36 -2.78 -23.54
CA ARG A 43 21.26 -1.66 -23.21
C ARG A 43 20.76 -0.84 -22.03
N VAL A 44 19.45 -0.54 -22.01
CA VAL A 44 18.84 0.23 -20.91
C VAL A 44 18.89 -0.57 -19.60
N LEU A 45 18.58 -1.87 -19.62
CA LEU A 45 18.64 -2.71 -18.42
C LEU A 45 20.07 -2.83 -17.87
N ALA A 46 21.07 -3.00 -18.74
CA ALA A 46 22.48 -2.99 -18.35
C ALA A 46 22.89 -1.66 -17.70
N ALA A 47 22.45 -0.54 -18.25
CA ALA A 47 22.73 0.79 -17.68
C ALA A 47 22.04 0.98 -16.30
N ILE A 48 20.84 0.47 -16.12
CA ILE A 48 20.11 0.47 -14.84
C ILE A 48 20.92 -0.30 -13.78
N GLU A 49 21.37 -1.49 -14.11
CA GLU A 49 22.16 -2.34 -13.22
C GLU A 49 23.49 -1.70 -12.86
N GLN A 50 24.22 -1.21 -13.86
CA GLN A 50 25.53 -0.56 -13.67
C GLN A 50 25.47 0.67 -12.77
N LEU A 51 24.42 1.49 -12.92
CA LEU A 51 24.22 2.69 -12.09
C LEU A 51 23.59 2.40 -10.74
N GLY A 52 23.06 1.20 -10.52
CA GLY A 52 22.22 0.92 -9.36
C GLY A 52 20.94 1.78 -9.35
N TYR A 53 20.45 2.17 -10.54
CA TYR A 53 19.25 2.99 -10.62
C TYR A 53 18.04 2.25 -10.05
N ARG A 54 17.36 2.90 -9.14
CA ARG A 54 16.08 2.44 -8.61
C ARG A 54 14.98 3.40 -9.02
N ARG A 55 13.88 2.83 -9.47
CA ARG A 55 12.69 3.62 -9.86
C ARG A 55 12.22 4.47 -8.67
N ASN A 56 12.14 5.76 -8.88
CA ASN A 56 11.63 6.67 -7.85
C ASN A 56 10.10 6.67 -7.87
N SER A 57 9.49 5.96 -6.93
CA SER A 57 8.03 5.89 -6.77
C SER A 57 7.40 7.25 -6.44
N VAL A 58 8.11 8.10 -5.70
CA VAL A 58 7.65 9.45 -5.34
C VAL A 58 7.53 10.34 -6.60
N ALA A 59 8.56 10.31 -7.44
CA ALA A 59 8.52 11.07 -8.71
C ALA A 59 7.38 10.57 -9.63
N ARG A 60 7.14 9.27 -9.66
CA ARG A 60 6.01 8.68 -10.39
C ARG A 60 4.68 9.13 -9.81
N ALA A 61 4.52 9.09 -8.48
CA ALA A 61 3.30 9.50 -7.82
C ALA A 61 2.93 10.95 -8.14
N LEU A 62 3.92 11.84 -8.24
CA LEU A 62 3.72 13.24 -8.64
C LEU A 62 3.20 13.35 -10.08
N VAL A 63 3.72 12.55 -11.01
CA VAL A 63 3.33 12.60 -12.42
C VAL A 63 1.97 11.92 -12.64
N THR A 64 1.75 10.75 -12.05
CA THR A 64 0.54 9.95 -12.24
C THR A 64 -0.60 10.32 -11.29
N ARG A 65 -0.32 11.11 -10.27
CA ARG A 65 -1.21 11.39 -9.11
C ARG A 65 -1.67 10.11 -8.40
N ARG A 66 -0.85 9.05 -8.46
CA ARG A 66 -1.12 7.76 -7.85
C ARG A 66 0.10 7.30 -7.06
N SER A 67 -0.09 7.13 -5.76
CA SER A 67 0.99 6.67 -4.86
C SER A 67 1.17 5.15 -4.90
N SER A 68 0.12 4.43 -5.25
CA SER A 68 0.01 2.97 -5.09
C SER A 68 0.24 2.52 -3.64
N ILE A 69 -0.19 3.33 -2.67
CA ILE A 69 -0.11 3.02 -1.24
C ILE A 69 -1.51 2.71 -0.70
N ILE A 70 -1.63 1.61 0.04
CA ILE A 70 -2.78 1.27 0.88
C ILE A 70 -2.34 1.38 2.34
N GLY A 71 -3.01 2.22 3.13
CA GLY A 71 -2.83 2.28 4.58
C GLY A 71 -3.56 1.13 5.27
N VAL A 72 -2.91 0.45 6.20
CA VAL A 72 -3.52 -0.59 7.03
C VAL A 72 -3.41 -0.19 8.48
N ILE A 73 -4.56 0.00 9.13
CA ILE A 73 -4.66 0.32 10.55
C ILE A 73 -5.08 -0.95 11.28
N THR A 74 -4.27 -1.40 12.20
CA THR A 74 -4.48 -2.63 12.96
C THR A 74 -4.34 -2.38 14.47
N THR A 75 -4.44 -3.43 15.25
CA THR A 75 -4.19 -3.40 16.69
C THR A 75 -2.80 -3.93 17.01
N THR A 76 -2.29 -3.64 18.19
CA THR A 76 -1.06 -4.25 18.73
C THR A 76 -1.25 -5.72 19.15
N SER A 77 -2.47 -6.26 18.98
CA SER A 77 -2.80 -7.62 19.37
C SER A 77 -2.03 -8.67 18.54
N ALA A 78 -1.32 -9.54 19.26
CA ALA A 78 -0.56 -10.65 18.68
C ALA A 78 -1.44 -11.88 18.33
N HIS A 79 -2.75 -11.71 18.20
CA HIS A 79 -3.64 -12.82 17.88
C HIS A 79 -3.38 -13.35 16.45
N TYR A 80 -3.40 -14.66 16.30
CA TYR A 80 -3.18 -15.36 15.02
C TYR A 80 -4.04 -14.80 13.88
N GLY A 81 -5.32 -14.50 14.15
CA GLY A 81 -6.23 -13.96 13.15
C GLY A 81 -5.80 -12.60 12.58
N SER A 82 -5.27 -11.72 13.43
CA SER A 82 -4.78 -10.41 12.99
C SER A 82 -3.50 -10.53 12.15
N ALA A 83 -2.58 -11.40 12.53
CA ALA A 83 -1.35 -11.64 11.77
C ALA A 83 -1.63 -12.28 10.41
N SER A 84 -2.48 -13.30 10.37
CA SER A 84 -2.90 -13.97 9.13
C SER A 84 -3.61 -13.02 8.18
N LEU A 85 -4.48 -12.15 8.69
CA LEU A 85 -5.15 -11.11 7.90
C LEU A 85 -4.13 -10.16 7.27
N LEU A 86 -3.15 -9.67 8.03
CA LEU A 86 -2.13 -8.76 7.52
C LEU A 86 -1.29 -9.39 6.41
N VAL A 87 -0.88 -10.64 6.58
CA VAL A 87 -0.10 -11.38 5.57
C VAL A 87 -0.92 -11.55 4.28
N SER A 88 -2.20 -11.96 4.41
CA SER A 88 -3.07 -12.15 3.25
C SER A 88 -3.38 -10.83 2.53
N LEU A 89 -3.59 -9.76 3.29
CA LEU A 89 -3.85 -8.43 2.74
C LEU A 89 -2.61 -7.87 2.03
N GLU A 90 -1.42 -8.03 2.62
CA GLU A 90 -0.16 -7.63 1.97
C GLU A 90 0.05 -8.38 0.66
N ALA A 91 -0.14 -9.69 0.66
CA ALA A 91 0.01 -10.51 -0.52
C ALA A 91 -0.93 -10.07 -1.65
N ALA A 92 -2.21 -9.88 -1.35
CA ALA A 92 -3.21 -9.41 -2.31
C ALA A 92 -2.92 -7.98 -2.81
N ALA A 93 -2.50 -7.07 -1.93
CA ALA A 93 -2.14 -5.71 -2.30
C ALA A 93 -0.92 -5.69 -3.22
N ARG A 94 0.11 -6.47 -2.92
CA ARG A 94 1.33 -6.60 -3.73
C ARG A 94 1.03 -7.20 -5.11
N GLU A 95 0.18 -8.21 -5.20
CA GLU A 95 -0.27 -8.78 -6.46
C GLU A 95 -1.03 -7.76 -7.31
N ALA A 96 -1.82 -6.90 -6.67
CA ALA A 96 -2.51 -5.77 -7.31
C ALA A 96 -1.59 -4.55 -7.60
N GLY A 97 -0.30 -4.62 -7.28
CA GLY A 97 0.67 -3.55 -7.53
C GLY A 97 0.66 -2.43 -6.49
N PHE A 98 0.12 -2.67 -5.30
CA PHE A 98 0.12 -1.71 -4.20
C PHE A 98 1.18 -2.06 -3.15
N PHE A 99 1.68 -1.02 -2.49
CA PHE A 99 2.49 -1.11 -1.29
C PHE A 99 1.60 -0.90 -0.06
N THR A 100 1.76 -1.71 0.98
CA THR A 100 1.02 -1.58 2.24
C THR A 100 1.85 -0.88 3.29
N GLY A 101 1.34 0.23 3.82
CA GLY A 101 1.85 0.83 5.04
C GLY A 101 1.02 0.37 6.24
N VAL A 102 1.65 -0.10 7.31
CA VAL A 102 0.94 -0.61 8.50
C VAL A 102 1.15 0.31 9.69
N THR A 103 0.07 0.66 10.39
CA THR A 103 0.08 1.35 11.67
C THR A 103 -0.74 0.57 12.69
N ALA A 104 -0.14 0.24 13.83
CA ALA A 104 -0.85 -0.37 14.94
C ALA A 104 -1.35 0.71 15.92
N LEU A 105 -2.62 0.63 16.31
CA LEU A 105 -3.19 1.49 17.35
C LEU A 105 -2.89 0.90 18.72
N SER A 106 -2.42 1.74 19.64
CA SER A 106 -2.25 1.39 21.06
C SER A 106 -3.55 1.55 21.85
N ASP A 107 -4.45 2.40 21.38
CA ASP A 107 -5.80 2.59 21.90
C ASP A 107 -6.82 2.60 20.76
N TYR A 108 -8.09 2.39 21.08
CA TYR A 108 -9.18 2.26 20.08
C TYR A 108 -10.07 3.50 20.05
N SER A 109 -9.51 4.65 20.39
CA SER A 109 -10.25 5.91 20.36
C SER A 109 -10.45 6.41 18.92
N ALA A 110 -11.54 7.17 18.73
CA ALA A 110 -11.78 7.84 17.44
C ALA A 110 -10.65 8.82 17.08
N ALA A 111 -10.03 9.47 18.08
CA ALA A 111 -8.92 10.39 17.88
C ALA A 111 -7.66 9.68 17.35
N SER A 112 -7.28 8.54 17.92
CA SER A 112 -6.15 7.73 17.44
C SER A 112 -6.38 7.20 16.04
N LEU A 113 -7.60 6.76 15.73
CA LEU A 113 -8.00 6.34 14.39
C LEU A 113 -7.88 7.50 13.41
N ALA A 114 -8.42 8.68 13.73
CA ALA A 114 -8.34 9.87 12.90
C ALA A 114 -6.89 10.24 12.60
N GLY A 115 -6.04 10.30 13.62
CA GLY A 115 -4.62 10.61 13.45
C GLY A 115 -3.85 9.58 12.61
N ALA A 116 -4.24 8.30 12.65
CA ALA A 116 -3.67 7.27 11.80
C ALA A 116 -4.11 7.44 10.33
N ILE A 117 -5.38 7.75 10.10
CA ILE A 117 -5.89 8.02 8.75
C ILE A 117 -5.22 9.27 8.17
N ASP A 118 -5.13 10.36 8.92
CA ASP A 118 -4.49 11.61 8.47
C ASP A 118 -3.03 11.38 8.07
N ARG A 119 -2.31 10.55 8.80
CA ARG A 119 -0.94 10.17 8.41
C ARG A 119 -0.90 9.45 7.05
N PHE A 120 -1.81 8.51 6.80
CA PHE A 120 -1.88 7.86 5.50
C PHE A 120 -2.30 8.79 4.37
N LEU A 121 -3.22 9.73 4.64
CA LEU A 121 -3.57 10.77 3.69
C LEU A 121 -2.38 11.68 3.38
N GLY A 122 -1.57 12.03 4.38
CA GLY A 122 -0.31 12.75 4.21
C GLY A 122 0.73 12.01 3.35
N LEU A 123 0.68 10.68 3.31
CA LEU A 123 1.45 9.83 2.40
C LEU A 123 0.79 9.62 1.04
N ALA A 124 -0.30 10.33 0.78
CA ALA A 124 -1.13 10.19 -0.42
C ALA A 124 -1.68 8.76 -0.64
N ALA A 125 -1.97 8.03 0.44
CA ALA A 125 -2.58 6.69 0.33
C ALA A 125 -3.87 6.75 -0.49
N GLU A 126 -4.06 5.77 -1.37
CA GLU A 126 -5.23 5.68 -2.25
C GLU A 126 -6.44 5.00 -1.58
N ALA A 127 -6.19 4.26 -0.52
CA ALA A 127 -7.22 3.62 0.31
C ALA A 127 -6.69 3.34 1.71
N VAL A 128 -7.60 3.14 2.66
CA VAL A 128 -7.27 2.73 4.03
C VAL A 128 -8.07 1.50 4.41
N VAL A 129 -7.41 0.50 4.97
CA VAL A 129 -8.05 -0.68 5.58
C VAL A 129 -7.94 -0.57 7.09
N VAL A 130 -9.07 -0.66 7.79
CA VAL A 130 -9.12 -0.64 9.25
C VAL A 130 -9.44 -2.05 9.73
N ALA A 131 -8.44 -2.73 10.27
CA ALA A 131 -8.51 -4.06 10.82
C ALA A 131 -8.42 -4.02 12.37
N ALA A 132 -9.26 -3.20 12.98
CA ALA A 132 -9.27 -2.97 14.42
C ALA A 132 -10.72 -2.89 14.93
N PRO A 133 -11.02 -3.41 16.14
CA PRO A 133 -12.33 -3.32 16.74
C PRO A 133 -12.55 -1.92 17.34
N VAL A 134 -12.65 -0.90 16.50
CA VAL A 134 -12.87 0.48 16.96
C VAL A 134 -14.36 0.70 17.19
N ALA A 135 -14.75 0.97 18.43
CA ALA A 135 -16.10 1.38 18.75
C ALA A 135 -16.39 2.76 18.09
N GLY A 136 -17.61 2.91 17.55
CA GLY A 136 -17.94 4.16 16.87
C GLY A 136 -17.20 4.42 15.57
N LEU A 137 -16.62 3.37 14.94
CA LEU A 137 -15.89 3.50 13.67
C LEU A 137 -16.73 4.18 12.58
N ALA A 138 -18.00 3.84 12.49
CA ALA A 138 -18.90 4.42 11.47
C ALA A 138 -19.13 5.91 11.71
N GLU A 139 -19.34 6.33 12.97
CA GLU A 139 -19.49 7.73 13.37
C GLU A 139 -18.19 8.51 13.15
N ALA A 140 -17.05 7.94 13.57
CA ALA A 140 -15.74 8.55 13.37
C ALA A 140 -15.45 8.76 11.88
N MET A 141 -15.74 7.78 11.04
CA MET A 141 -15.57 7.88 9.60
C MET A 141 -16.54 8.86 8.94
N GLY A 142 -17.79 8.93 9.44
CA GLY A 142 -18.78 9.91 8.99
C GLY A 142 -18.35 11.34 9.26
N ALA A 143 -17.78 11.60 10.44
CA ALA A 143 -17.28 12.92 10.86
C ALA A 143 -16.03 13.35 10.07
N MET A 144 -15.12 12.45 9.75
CA MET A 144 -13.86 12.77 9.07
C MET A 144 -13.99 13.06 7.57
N GLY A 145 -15.05 12.59 6.91
CA GLY A 145 -15.22 12.82 5.47
C GLY A 145 -14.03 12.39 4.63
N ALA A 146 -13.41 11.24 4.95
CA ALA A 146 -12.17 10.77 4.30
C ALA A 146 -12.27 10.87 2.77
N PRO A 147 -11.28 11.50 2.11
CA PRO A 147 -11.29 11.71 0.66
C PRO A 147 -11.00 10.42 -0.14
N VAL A 148 -10.58 9.34 0.55
CA VAL A 148 -10.23 8.05 -0.04
C VAL A 148 -11.17 6.95 0.46
N PRO A 149 -11.33 5.84 -0.28
CA PRO A 149 -12.08 4.68 0.17
C PRO A 149 -11.54 4.11 1.47
N VAL A 150 -12.45 3.76 2.38
CA VAL A 150 -12.09 3.07 3.63
C VAL A 150 -12.83 1.74 3.69
N VAL A 151 -12.08 0.68 4.02
CA VAL A 151 -12.60 -0.67 4.21
C VAL A 151 -12.40 -1.09 5.66
N ALA A 152 -13.47 -1.42 6.36
CA ALA A 152 -13.39 -1.99 7.71
C ALA A 152 -13.41 -3.52 7.64
N VAL A 153 -12.42 -4.17 8.27
CA VAL A 153 -12.45 -5.59 8.54
C VAL A 153 -12.85 -5.76 10.00
N SER A 154 -14.12 -6.10 10.24
CA SER A 154 -14.72 -6.08 11.58
C SER A 154 -15.78 -7.17 11.72
N ALA A 155 -16.03 -7.60 12.96
CA ALA A 155 -17.16 -8.48 13.27
C ALA A 155 -18.52 -7.74 13.19
N VAL A 156 -18.50 -6.40 13.23
CA VAL A 156 -19.72 -5.55 13.22
C VAL A 156 -19.92 -4.96 11.83
N GLN A 157 -21.15 -4.97 11.37
CA GLN A 157 -21.51 -4.34 10.10
C GLN A 157 -21.53 -2.81 10.27
N CYS A 158 -20.72 -2.12 9.48
CA CYS A 158 -20.74 -0.66 9.41
C CYS A 158 -21.56 -0.24 8.19
N ALA A 159 -22.65 0.47 8.41
CA ALA A 159 -23.50 1.02 7.35
C ALA A 159 -23.16 2.49 7.11
N SER A 160 -22.30 2.75 6.12
CA SER A 160 -22.03 4.12 5.65
C SER A 160 -21.77 4.10 4.14
N PRO A 161 -22.20 5.12 3.38
CA PRO A 161 -21.98 5.17 1.93
C PRO A 161 -20.50 5.16 1.52
N ARG A 162 -19.60 5.62 2.39
CA ARG A 162 -18.14 5.71 2.14
C ARG A 162 -17.33 4.65 2.84
N LEU A 163 -17.92 3.85 3.73
CA LEU A 163 -17.27 2.79 4.47
C LEU A 163 -17.78 1.44 3.97
N ARG A 164 -16.91 0.64 3.40
CA ARG A 164 -17.19 -0.76 3.09
C ARG A 164 -16.77 -1.62 4.26
N SER A 165 -17.56 -2.63 4.61
CA SER A 165 -17.17 -3.59 5.64
C SER A 165 -17.04 -4.99 5.05
N VAL A 166 -15.99 -5.67 5.48
CA VAL A 166 -15.75 -7.09 5.23
C VAL A 166 -15.75 -7.80 6.58
N ARG A 167 -16.46 -8.92 6.68
CA ARG A 167 -16.53 -9.70 7.91
C ARG A 167 -16.46 -11.19 7.64
N ALA A 168 -15.85 -11.93 8.56
CA ALA A 168 -15.97 -13.38 8.58
C ALA A 168 -17.33 -13.78 9.18
N ASP A 169 -17.96 -14.81 8.63
CA ASP A 169 -19.17 -15.38 9.22
C ASP A 169 -18.83 -16.23 10.46
N GLN A 170 -18.62 -15.54 11.57
CA GLN A 170 -18.27 -16.17 12.86
C GLN A 170 -19.39 -17.09 13.37
N VAL A 171 -20.66 -16.74 13.10
CA VAL A 171 -21.80 -17.55 13.55
C VAL A 171 -21.90 -18.84 12.75
N GLY A 172 -21.77 -18.77 11.42
CA GLY A 172 -21.72 -19.94 10.56
C GLY A 172 -20.51 -20.83 10.88
N GLY A 173 -19.35 -20.24 11.10
CA GLY A 173 -18.14 -20.96 11.51
C GLY A 173 -18.33 -21.70 12.85
N ALA A 174 -18.86 -21.03 13.87
CA ALA A 174 -19.14 -21.64 15.17
C ALA A 174 -20.18 -22.78 15.06
N ARG A 175 -21.26 -22.58 14.30
CA ARG A 175 -22.24 -23.65 14.04
C ARG A 175 -21.63 -24.86 13.35
N SER A 176 -20.78 -24.63 12.37
CA SER A 176 -20.07 -25.71 11.64
C SER A 176 -19.14 -26.48 12.57
N ALA A 177 -18.40 -25.79 13.43
CA ALA A 177 -17.51 -26.41 14.41
C ALA A 177 -18.29 -27.28 15.41
N VAL A 178 -19.39 -26.76 15.96
CA VAL A 178 -20.26 -27.52 16.91
C VAL A 178 -20.84 -28.76 16.20
N ARG A 179 -21.35 -28.64 14.99
CA ARG A 179 -21.88 -29.79 14.23
C ARG A 179 -20.85 -30.88 13.94
N TYR A 180 -19.59 -30.51 13.84
CA TYR A 180 -18.51 -31.47 13.64
C TYR A 180 -18.14 -32.22 14.91
N LEU A 181 -18.38 -31.64 16.09
CA LEU A 181 -18.04 -32.20 17.38
C LEU A 181 -19.19 -33.04 18.01
N VAL A 182 -20.41 -32.93 17.50
CA VAL A 182 -21.60 -33.66 17.92
C VAL A 182 -22.03 -34.64 16.84
#